data_574c85878085cb0f73430af98bb4acb2
#
_entry.id   574c85878085cb0f73430af98bb4acb2
#
_cell.length_a   1.000
_cell.length_b   1.000
_cell.length_c   1.000
_cell.angle_alpha   90.00
_cell.angle_beta   90.00
_cell.angle_gamma   90.00
#
_symmetry.space_group_name_H-M   'P 1'
#
loop_
_entity.id
_entity.type
_entity.pdbx_description
1 polymer ?
#
loop_
_entity_poly.entity_id
_entity_poly.type
_entity_poly.pdbx_seq_one_letter_code
_entity_poly.pdbx_strand_id
1 'polypeptide(L)'
;VLAVPTNDDDAVYISSGTWSLMGIERKEADCSMESMKANFTNEGGYDHRFRYLKNIMGLWMIQSVKKEFTEDLSFAEICEMASKETISSIVDCNDDCFLAPKSMIEAVQKFCRDTDQQVPETVGEAQGIPTGDDTAVQPVE
;
A
#
# COMPACT_ATOMS: atom_id res chain seq x y z
N VAL A 1 12.80 9.00 -11.49
CA VAL A 1 12.05 9.16 -12.76
C VAL A 1 12.99 9.25 -13.95
N LEU A 2 14.01 10.13 -13.96
CA LEU A 2 14.96 10.24 -15.10
C LEU A 2 15.66 8.91 -15.45
N ALA A 3 15.72 7.95 -14.53
CA ALA A 3 16.31 6.63 -14.76
C ALA A 3 15.28 5.58 -15.24
N VAL A 4 14.00 5.93 -15.32
CA VAL A 4 12.98 5.03 -15.87
C VAL A 4 13.18 4.95 -17.38
N PRO A 5 13.41 3.75 -17.95
CA PRO A 5 13.79 3.61 -19.36
C PRO A 5 12.56 3.66 -20.29
N THR A 6 11.82 4.76 -20.20
CA THR A 6 10.65 5.01 -21.06
C THR A 6 10.62 6.46 -21.53
N ASN A 7 10.10 6.67 -22.73
CA ASN A 7 9.77 7.98 -23.28
C ASN A 7 8.25 8.13 -23.48
N ASP A 8 7.46 7.25 -22.87
CA ASP A 8 6.02 7.27 -22.94
C ASP A 8 5.46 8.18 -21.84
N ASP A 9 4.68 9.18 -22.24
CA ASP A 9 4.03 10.12 -21.30
C ASP A 9 2.97 9.43 -20.42
N ASP A 10 2.47 8.27 -20.85
CA ASP A 10 1.46 7.47 -20.13
C ASP A 10 2.09 6.37 -19.25
N ALA A 11 3.41 6.32 -19.17
CA ALA A 11 4.09 5.30 -18.37
C ALA A 11 3.83 5.49 -16.88
N VAL A 12 3.34 4.44 -16.23
CA VAL A 12 3.24 4.34 -14.77
C VAL A 12 4.53 3.74 -14.23
N TYR A 13 5.08 4.32 -13.18
CA TYR A 13 6.23 3.77 -12.48
C TYR A 13 5.91 3.52 -11.01
N ILE A 14 6.54 2.49 -10.45
CA ILE A 14 6.47 2.18 -9.02
C ILE A 14 7.91 2.15 -8.49
N SER A 15 8.17 3.02 -7.51
CA SER A 15 9.38 2.97 -6.72
C SER A 15 9.09 2.17 -5.45
N SER A 16 9.50 0.91 -5.42
CA SER A 16 9.25 0.01 -4.30
C SER A 16 10.42 0.01 -3.32
N GLY A 17 10.14 0.36 -2.07
CA GLY A 17 11.08 0.36 -0.96
C GLY A 17 10.31 0.17 0.35
N THR A 18 10.80 0.72 1.46
CA THR A 18 10.06 0.77 2.74
C THR A 18 8.71 1.48 2.55
N TRP A 19 8.72 2.52 1.73
CA TRP A 19 7.56 3.18 1.17
C TRP A 19 7.53 2.89 -0.32
N SER A 20 6.39 2.54 -0.84
CA SER A 20 6.19 2.42 -2.28
C SER A 20 5.50 3.67 -2.80
N LEU A 21 6.03 4.20 -3.90
CA LEU A 21 5.50 5.36 -4.60
C LEU A 21 5.04 4.92 -5.97
N MET A 22 3.78 5.07 -6.27
CA MET A 22 3.25 4.91 -7.62
C MET A 22 3.06 6.28 -8.25
N GLY A 23 3.42 6.45 -9.50
CA GLY A 23 3.25 7.73 -10.16
C GLY A 23 3.38 7.73 -11.66
N ILE A 24 3.03 8.86 -12.22
CA ILE A 24 3.19 9.23 -13.63
C ILE A 24 3.82 10.61 -13.72
N GLU A 25 4.38 10.95 -14.87
CA GLU A 25 4.79 12.32 -15.20
C GLU A 25 3.68 13.04 -15.95
N ARG A 26 3.40 14.28 -15.55
CA ARG A 26 2.41 15.15 -16.18
C ARG A 26 3.03 16.50 -16.55
N LYS A 27 2.50 17.13 -17.60
CA LYS A 27 2.88 18.49 -18.01
C LYS A 27 2.23 19.55 -17.12
N GLU A 28 1.08 19.24 -16.51
CA GLU A 28 0.32 20.12 -15.64
C GLU A 28 -0.01 19.42 -14.34
N ALA A 29 0.00 20.17 -13.24
CA ALA A 29 -0.40 19.68 -11.94
C ALA A 29 -1.92 19.37 -11.90
N ASP A 30 -2.28 18.28 -11.24
CA ASP A 30 -3.68 17.97 -10.97
C ASP A 30 -4.04 18.39 -9.53
N CYS A 31 -4.74 19.50 -9.41
CA CYS A 31 -5.22 20.05 -8.14
C CYS A 31 -6.72 19.83 -7.95
N SER A 32 -7.29 18.80 -8.58
CA SER A 32 -8.70 18.44 -8.42
C SER A 32 -9.01 17.93 -7.01
N MET A 33 -10.27 18.04 -6.60
CA MET A 33 -10.76 17.48 -5.33
C MET A 33 -10.68 15.95 -5.32
N GLU A 34 -10.83 15.32 -6.47
CA GLU A 34 -10.70 13.89 -6.68
C GLU A 34 -9.26 13.44 -6.40
N SER A 35 -8.28 14.15 -6.96
CA SER A 35 -6.85 13.93 -6.74
C SER A 35 -6.49 14.05 -5.26
N MET A 36 -6.98 15.10 -4.60
CA MET A 36 -6.76 15.33 -3.18
C MET A 36 -7.37 14.21 -2.31
N LYS A 37 -8.61 13.80 -2.60
CA LYS A 37 -9.28 12.71 -1.85
C LYS A 37 -8.62 11.36 -2.05
N ALA A 38 -8.01 11.14 -3.21
CA ALA A 38 -7.26 9.93 -3.51
C ALA A 38 -5.80 9.97 -3.00
N ASN A 39 -5.43 11.01 -2.24
CA ASN A 39 -4.09 11.21 -1.66
C ASN A 39 -2.96 11.26 -2.70
N PHE A 40 -3.24 11.84 -3.88
CA PHE A 40 -2.20 12.15 -4.84
C PHE A 40 -1.54 13.49 -4.55
N THR A 41 -0.23 13.55 -4.80
CA THR A 41 0.57 14.76 -4.68
C THR A 41 1.17 15.16 -6.02
N ASN A 42 1.43 16.45 -6.18
CA ASN A 42 2.17 16.99 -7.32
C ASN A 42 3.53 17.46 -6.84
N GLU A 43 4.59 16.84 -7.33
CA GLU A 43 5.96 17.25 -7.03
C GLU A 43 6.64 17.77 -8.29
N GLY A 44 7.44 18.83 -8.15
CA GLY A 44 8.23 19.36 -9.26
C GLY A 44 9.22 18.32 -9.79
N GLY A 45 9.16 18.07 -11.08
CA GLY A 45 10.03 17.15 -11.80
C GLY A 45 11.03 17.86 -12.69
N TYR A 46 11.67 17.10 -13.59
CA TYR A 46 12.58 17.62 -14.61
C TYR A 46 11.78 18.30 -15.73
N ASP A 47 12.38 19.27 -16.42
CA ASP A 47 11.81 19.96 -17.59
C ASP A 47 10.42 20.60 -17.33
N HIS A 48 10.25 21.23 -16.16
CA HIS A 48 8.98 21.85 -15.74
C HIS A 48 7.78 20.89 -15.71
N ARG A 49 8.02 19.57 -15.66
CA ARG A 49 6.98 18.56 -15.50
C ARG A 49 6.67 18.34 -14.02
N PHE A 50 5.56 17.70 -13.75
CA PHE A 50 5.15 17.30 -12.41
C PHE A 50 5.19 15.78 -12.28
N ARG A 51 5.73 15.30 -11.16
CA ARG A 51 5.54 13.94 -10.71
C ARG A 51 4.23 13.87 -9.95
N TYR A 52 3.26 13.22 -10.52
CA TYR A 52 1.96 12.99 -9.89
C TYR A 52 2.01 11.63 -9.19
N LEU A 53 2.06 11.65 -7.86
CA LEU A 53 2.47 10.52 -7.04
C LEU A 53 1.43 10.17 -5.99
N LYS A 54 1.35 8.87 -5.69
CA LYS A 54 0.63 8.33 -4.54
C LYS A 54 1.54 7.42 -3.73
N ASN A 55 1.52 7.56 -2.41
CA ASN A 55 2.12 6.61 -1.48
C ASN A 55 1.25 5.36 -1.39
N ILE A 56 1.87 4.19 -1.52
CA ILE A 56 1.24 2.89 -1.28
C ILE A 56 1.63 2.44 0.12
N MET A 57 0.66 2.34 1.01
CA MET A 57 0.88 2.13 2.45
C MET A 57 0.99 0.66 2.86
N GLY A 58 0.64 -0.28 1.97
CA GLY A 58 0.56 -1.71 2.31
C GLY A 58 1.84 -2.28 2.90
N LEU A 59 3.01 -2.01 2.31
CA LEU A 59 4.30 -2.47 2.83
C LEU A 59 4.63 -1.90 4.22
N TRP A 60 4.25 -0.66 4.51
CA TRP A 60 4.41 -0.08 5.83
C TRP A 60 3.53 -0.79 6.87
N MET A 61 2.31 -1.17 6.53
CA MET A 61 1.42 -1.93 7.38
C MET A 61 2.04 -3.29 7.73
N ILE A 62 2.51 -4.04 6.73
CA ILE A 62 3.19 -5.34 6.92
C ILE A 62 4.40 -5.21 7.84
N GLN A 63 5.23 -4.20 7.63
CA GLN A 63 6.39 -3.93 8.49
C GLN A 63 5.99 -3.55 9.93
N SER A 64 4.89 -2.81 10.07
CA SER A 64 4.37 -2.41 11.38
C SER A 64 3.82 -3.61 12.14
N VAL A 65 3.05 -4.47 11.48
CA VAL A 65 2.57 -5.73 12.06
C VAL A 65 3.76 -6.62 12.47
N LYS A 66 4.78 -6.77 11.58
CA LYS A 66 5.98 -7.54 11.90
C LYS A 66 6.67 -7.06 13.18
N LYS A 67 6.76 -5.76 13.41
CA LYS A 67 7.41 -5.19 14.61
C LYS A 67 6.69 -5.49 15.93
N GLU A 68 5.42 -5.82 15.86
CA GLU A 68 4.61 -6.14 17.02
C GLU A 68 4.75 -7.62 17.45
N PHE A 69 5.36 -8.46 16.60
CA PHE A 69 5.65 -9.84 16.98
C PHE A 69 6.82 -9.92 17.93
N THR A 70 6.73 -10.82 18.89
CA THR A 70 7.81 -11.12 19.82
C THR A 70 8.87 -12.02 19.21
N GLU A 71 8.54 -12.71 18.12
CA GLU A 71 9.43 -13.60 17.38
C GLU A 71 10.16 -12.84 16.28
N ASP A 72 11.45 -13.12 16.14
CA ASP A 72 12.27 -12.53 15.06
C ASP A 72 12.08 -13.30 13.74
N LEU A 73 10.88 -13.15 13.15
CA LEU A 73 10.53 -13.77 11.88
C LEU A 73 11.14 -13.01 10.71
N SER A 74 11.73 -13.72 9.77
CA SER A 74 12.13 -13.13 8.49
C SER A 74 10.90 -12.84 7.61
N PHE A 75 11.04 -11.94 6.63
CA PHE A 75 9.95 -11.70 5.67
C PHE A 75 9.57 -12.96 4.87
N ALA A 76 10.53 -13.84 4.58
CA ALA A 76 10.27 -15.09 3.88
C ALA A 76 9.36 -16.02 4.70
N GLU A 77 9.63 -16.16 6.01
CA GLU A 77 8.78 -16.96 6.91
C GLU A 77 7.38 -16.38 7.02
N ILE A 78 7.26 -15.05 7.13
CA ILE A 78 5.97 -14.36 7.16
C ILE A 78 5.18 -14.62 5.87
N CYS A 79 5.82 -14.47 4.70
CA CYS A 79 5.18 -14.78 3.41
C CYS A 79 4.76 -16.24 3.30
N GLU A 80 5.57 -17.17 3.81
CA GLU A 80 5.22 -18.59 3.83
C GLU A 80 4.02 -18.86 4.76
N MET A 81 3.95 -18.22 5.91
CA MET A 81 2.80 -18.31 6.81
C MET A 81 1.54 -17.75 6.15
N ALA A 82 1.63 -16.54 5.61
CA ALA A 82 0.52 -15.88 4.92
C ALA A 82 -0.01 -16.70 3.73
N SER A 83 0.87 -17.36 2.98
CA SER A 83 0.48 -18.18 1.83
C SER A 83 -0.32 -19.45 2.18
N LYS A 84 -0.30 -19.85 3.45
CA LYS A 84 -1.07 -21.00 3.95
C LYS A 84 -2.44 -20.63 4.48
N GLU A 85 -2.67 -19.33 4.65
CA GLU A 85 -3.94 -18.82 5.19
C GLU A 85 -4.93 -18.52 4.06
N THR A 86 -6.22 -18.63 4.39
CA THR A 86 -7.32 -18.40 3.44
C THR A 86 -8.29 -17.37 3.99
N ILE A 87 -7.76 -16.25 4.48
CA ILE A 87 -8.61 -15.17 4.97
C ILE A 87 -9.19 -14.38 3.78
N SER A 88 -10.50 -14.12 3.84
CA SER A 88 -11.23 -13.41 2.78
C SER A 88 -11.34 -11.90 3.01
N SER A 89 -10.85 -11.42 4.14
CA SER A 89 -10.94 -10.00 4.51
C SER A 89 -9.99 -9.16 3.68
N ILE A 90 -10.41 -7.94 3.35
CA ILE A 90 -9.62 -6.95 2.62
C ILE A 90 -9.66 -5.66 3.41
N VAL A 91 -8.51 -5.03 3.62
CA VAL A 91 -8.42 -3.72 4.27
C VAL A 91 -8.05 -2.64 3.26
N ASP A 92 -8.68 -1.47 3.37
CA ASP A 92 -8.24 -0.29 2.64
C ASP A 92 -7.08 0.36 3.41
N CYS A 93 -5.88 0.16 2.92
CA CYS A 93 -4.68 0.71 3.55
C CYS A 93 -4.62 2.25 3.57
N ASN A 94 -5.52 2.93 2.84
CA ASN A 94 -5.63 4.38 2.85
C ASN A 94 -6.60 4.91 3.91
N ASP A 95 -7.26 4.03 4.66
CA ASP A 95 -8.13 4.45 5.77
C ASP A 95 -7.31 5.12 6.87
N ASP A 96 -7.85 6.21 7.41
CA ASP A 96 -7.20 7.03 8.45
C ASP A 96 -6.83 6.22 9.70
N CYS A 97 -7.52 5.12 9.99
CA CYS A 97 -7.24 4.26 11.13
C CYS A 97 -5.85 3.60 11.06
N PHE A 98 -5.24 3.50 9.85
CA PHE A 98 -3.92 2.92 9.64
C PHE A 98 -2.78 3.93 9.61
N LEU A 99 -3.05 5.24 9.65
CA LEU A 99 -2.01 6.27 9.52
C LEU A 99 -0.98 6.24 10.66
N ALA A 100 -1.43 6.12 11.91
CA ALA A 100 -0.54 6.10 13.07
C ALA A 100 -1.18 5.36 14.26
N PRO A 101 -1.62 4.11 14.13
CA PRO A 101 -2.20 3.37 15.24
C PRO A 101 -1.12 3.03 16.27
N LYS A 102 -1.52 2.85 17.53
CA LYS A 102 -0.62 2.35 18.59
C LYS A 102 -0.23 0.89 18.36
N SER A 103 -1.15 0.10 17.82
CA SER A 103 -0.96 -1.26 17.37
C SER A 103 -1.61 -1.40 16.00
N MET A 104 -0.84 -1.84 15.02
CA MET A 104 -1.34 -2.10 13.67
C MET A 104 -2.24 -3.34 13.65
N ILE A 105 -1.90 -4.36 14.44
CA ILE A 105 -2.69 -5.58 14.58
C ILE A 105 -4.09 -5.24 15.11
N GLU A 106 -4.18 -4.47 16.19
CA GLU A 106 -5.46 -4.05 16.74
C GLU A 106 -6.26 -3.18 15.76
N ALA A 107 -5.60 -2.32 14.99
CA ALA A 107 -6.25 -1.50 13.97
C ALA A 107 -6.85 -2.35 12.86
N VAL A 108 -6.13 -3.34 12.34
CA VAL A 108 -6.61 -4.28 11.33
C VAL A 108 -7.80 -5.09 11.86
N GLN A 109 -7.68 -5.64 13.07
CA GLN A 109 -8.76 -6.40 13.70
C GLN A 109 -10.01 -5.55 13.93
N LYS A 110 -9.81 -4.29 14.34
CA LYS A 110 -10.92 -3.34 14.53
C LYS A 110 -11.59 -3.02 13.20
N PHE A 111 -10.81 -2.72 12.16
CA PHE A 111 -11.33 -2.45 10.82
C PHE A 111 -12.18 -3.62 10.31
N CYS A 112 -11.68 -4.86 10.44
CA CYS A 112 -12.44 -6.05 10.04
C CYS A 112 -13.75 -6.20 10.83
N ARG A 113 -13.74 -5.93 12.14
CA ARG A 113 -14.98 -5.93 12.95
C ARG A 113 -15.97 -4.86 12.51
N ASP A 114 -15.49 -3.63 12.27
CA ASP A 114 -16.32 -2.48 11.93
C ASP A 114 -16.92 -2.61 10.52
N THR A 115 -16.29 -3.40 9.64
CA THR A 115 -16.74 -3.68 8.27
C THR A 115 -17.40 -5.06 8.11
N ASP A 116 -17.69 -5.75 9.21
CA ASP A 116 -18.34 -7.07 9.24
C ASP A 116 -17.58 -8.13 8.43
N GLN A 117 -16.25 -8.10 8.50
CA GLN A 117 -15.34 -9.04 7.84
C GLN A 117 -14.75 -10.03 8.85
N GLN A 118 -14.16 -11.12 8.35
CA GLN A 118 -13.44 -12.08 9.17
C GLN A 118 -12.28 -11.37 9.89
N VAL A 119 -12.21 -11.53 11.22
CA VAL A 119 -11.16 -10.93 12.03
C VAL A 119 -9.95 -11.86 12.07
N PRO A 120 -8.73 -11.39 11.71
CA PRO A 120 -7.54 -12.23 11.80
C PRO A 120 -7.20 -12.54 13.26
N GLU A 121 -6.98 -13.83 13.56
CA GLU A 121 -6.63 -14.33 14.90
C GLU A 121 -5.17 -14.76 14.98
N THR A 122 -4.56 -15.14 13.83
CA THR A 122 -3.18 -15.58 13.74
C THR A 122 -2.28 -14.54 13.08
N VAL A 123 -0.97 -14.72 13.26
CA VAL A 123 0.07 -13.92 12.59
C VAL A 123 -0.04 -14.08 11.08
N GLY A 124 -0.23 -15.31 10.59
CA GLY A 124 -0.37 -15.62 9.18
C GLY A 124 -1.58 -14.91 8.56
N GLU A 125 -2.73 -14.98 9.23
CA GLU A 125 -3.96 -14.30 8.80
C GLU A 125 -3.78 -12.78 8.75
N ALA A 126 -3.20 -12.17 9.80
CA ALA A 126 -3.00 -10.72 9.85
C ALA A 126 -2.05 -10.21 8.74
N GLN A 127 -1.09 -11.03 8.31
CA GLN A 127 -0.17 -10.71 7.22
C GLN A 127 -0.73 -11.10 5.84
N GLY A 128 -1.64 -12.07 5.79
CA GLY A 128 -2.27 -12.56 4.56
C GLY A 128 -3.45 -11.72 4.08
N ILE A 129 -3.88 -10.70 4.85
CA ILE A 129 -4.98 -9.83 4.43
C ILE A 129 -4.52 -8.97 3.24
N PRO A 130 -5.19 -9.08 2.06
CA PRO A 130 -4.92 -8.19 0.94
C PRO A 130 -5.19 -6.73 1.33
N THR A 131 -4.25 -5.87 1.04
CA THR A 131 -4.48 -4.43 1.11
C THR A 131 -5.12 -3.97 -0.21
N GLY A 132 -6.08 -3.08 -0.16
CA GLY A 132 -6.86 -2.67 -1.35
C GLY A 132 -6.02 -2.17 -2.54
N ASP A 133 -4.77 -1.80 -2.31
CA ASP A 133 -3.84 -1.42 -3.38
C ASP A 133 -3.27 -2.63 -4.17
N ASP A 134 -3.33 -3.85 -3.61
CA ASP A 134 -2.85 -5.07 -4.29
C ASP A 134 -3.78 -5.48 -5.45
N THR A 135 -5.03 -5.02 -5.44
CA THR A 135 -5.98 -5.27 -6.54
C THR A 135 -5.72 -4.41 -7.77
N ALA A 136 -4.91 -3.38 -7.66
CA ALA A 136 -4.54 -2.50 -8.78
C ALA A 136 -3.47 -3.11 -9.70
N VAL A 137 -2.85 -4.21 -9.29
CA VAL A 137 -1.80 -4.92 -10.06
C VAL A 137 -2.34 -6.27 -10.54
N GLN A 138 -3.48 -6.26 -11.24
CA GLN A 138 -3.86 -7.40 -12.07
C GLN A 138 -3.02 -7.32 -13.36
N PRO A 139 -2.32 -8.40 -13.75
CA PRO A 139 -1.69 -8.41 -15.06
C PRO A 139 -2.79 -8.25 -16.12
N VAL A 140 -2.62 -7.29 -16.98
CA VAL A 140 -3.43 -7.17 -18.21
C VAL A 140 -3.04 -8.38 -19.04
N GLU A 141 -3.98 -9.31 -19.26
CA GLU A 141 -3.82 -10.42 -20.19
C GLU A 141 -3.64 -9.90 -21.62
#